data_d654288884312b5304911a914b5210a7
#
_entry.id   d654288884312b5304911a914b5210a7
#
_cell.length_a   1.000
_cell.length_b   1.000
_cell.length_c   1.000
_cell.angle_alpha   90.00
_cell.angle_beta   90.00
_cell.angle_gamma   90.00
#
_symmetry.space_group_name_H-M   'P 1'
#
loop_
_entity.id
_entity.type
_entity.pdbx_description
1 polymer ?
#
loop_
_entity_poly.entity_id
_entity_poly.type
_entity_poly.pdbx_seq_one_letter_code
_entity_poly.pdbx_strand_id
1 'polypeptide(L)'
;MTGKIDVGIADKNPVVRAGLESLVAKDGRFVSSGVYSSGGALLAAMEKVPVEIAIVGWSLPDMPGGQVLKQVKLRKWPTRVIIYTGETGQDVLRQSIKGGAWGFVSKAEEPSVLLDTIVLVARGRLSLPYIDIDLLNYDPLGALTSRERELLAALANGWTNLQIAARTGITRNTVKYHLKNLYDKLGVSNRAMAVALYLTVPRDSI
;
A
#
# COMPACT_ATOMS: atom_id res chain seq x y z
N MET A 1 -12.97 -18.69 -23.64
CA MET A 1 -11.59 -18.16 -23.52
C MET A 1 -10.72 -19.33 -23.04
N THR A 2 -9.96 -19.93 -23.96
CA THR A 2 -9.26 -21.21 -23.79
C THR A 2 -7.74 -21.05 -23.61
N GLY A 3 -7.29 -19.88 -23.21
CA GLY A 3 -5.88 -19.63 -22.94
C GLY A 3 -5.57 -19.76 -21.44
N LYS A 4 -4.32 -20.09 -21.12
CA LYS A 4 -3.83 -20.07 -19.73
C LYS A 4 -3.75 -18.62 -19.25
N ILE A 5 -4.03 -18.39 -17.97
CA ILE A 5 -3.89 -17.09 -17.31
C ILE A 5 -2.39 -16.78 -17.16
N ASP A 6 -1.98 -15.62 -17.67
CA ASP A 6 -0.60 -15.17 -17.63
C ASP A 6 -0.28 -14.45 -16.31
N VAL A 7 0.74 -14.94 -15.57
CA VAL A 7 1.05 -14.51 -14.21
C VAL A 7 2.50 -14.03 -14.10
N GLY A 8 2.68 -12.77 -13.72
CA GLY A 8 3.96 -12.22 -13.28
C GLY A 8 4.04 -12.19 -11.75
N ILE A 9 5.21 -12.47 -11.19
CA ILE A 9 5.40 -12.57 -9.73
C ILE A 9 6.51 -11.62 -9.29
N ALA A 10 6.28 -10.82 -8.25
CA ALA A 10 7.31 -10.01 -7.61
C ALA A 10 7.26 -10.14 -6.09
N ASP A 11 8.34 -10.63 -5.48
CA ASP A 11 8.49 -10.71 -4.03
C ASP A 11 9.98 -10.58 -3.64
N LYS A 12 10.27 -10.00 -2.47
CA LYS A 12 11.65 -9.88 -1.97
C LYS A 12 12.25 -11.21 -1.53
N ASN A 13 11.41 -12.12 -1.03
CA ASN A 13 11.86 -13.40 -0.45
C ASN A 13 12.07 -14.45 -1.55
N PRO A 14 13.29 -14.99 -1.74
CA PRO A 14 13.56 -15.98 -2.77
C PRO A 14 12.79 -17.30 -2.58
N VAL A 15 12.53 -17.71 -1.33
CA VAL A 15 11.75 -18.93 -1.05
C VAL A 15 10.29 -18.75 -1.48
N VAL A 16 9.72 -17.57 -1.22
CA VAL A 16 8.35 -17.25 -1.67
C VAL A 16 8.29 -17.24 -3.19
N ARG A 17 9.27 -16.63 -3.86
CA ARG A 17 9.32 -16.62 -5.33
C ARG A 17 9.38 -18.02 -5.91
N ALA A 18 10.28 -18.88 -5.43
CA ALA A 18 10.40 -20.25 -5.88
C ALA A 18 9.13 -21.07 -5.62
N GLY A 19 8.51 -20.88 -4.46
CA GLY A 19 7.23 -21.51 -4.10
C GLY A 19 6.10 -21.10 -5.04
N LEU A 20 5.93 -19.81 -5.29
CA LEU A 20 4.90 -19.28 -6.19
C LEU A 20 5.11 -19.73 -7.63
N GLU A 21 6.35 -19.71 -8.12
CA GLU A 21 6.70 -20.20 -9.45
C GLU A 21 6.33 -21.68 -9.62
N SER A 22 6.69 -22.51 -8.62
CA SER A 22 6.32 -23.94 -8.60
C SER A 22 4.80 -24.16 -8.57
N LEU A 23 4.08 -23.37 -7.77
CA LEU A 23 2.61 -23.46 -7.69
C LEU A 23 1.95 -23.12 -9.03
N VAL A 24 2.36 -22.01 -9.65
CA VAL A 24 1.84 -21.57 -10.95
C VAL A 24 2.19 -22.58 -12.06
N ALA A 25 3.41 -23.12 -12.07
CA ALA A 25 3.85 -24.07 -13.08
C ALA A 25 3.15 -25.43 -13.01
N LYS A 26 2.76 -25.87 -11.81
CA LYS A 26 2.08 -27.15 -11.59
C LYS A 26 0.59 -27.11 -11.94
N ASP A 27 -0.02 -25.94 -11.95
CA ASP A 27 -1.44 -25.78 -12.25
C ASP A 27 -1.64 -25.45 -13.74
N GLY A 28 -2.27 -26.34 -14.45
CA GLY A 28 -2.48 -26.23 -15.90
C GLY A 28 -3.30 -25.00 -16.35
N ARG A 29 -3.93 -24.29 -15.41
CA ARG A 29 -4.70 -23.06 -15.67
C ARG A 29 -3.81 -21.83 -15.90
N PHE A 30 -2.54 -21.87 -15.49
CA PHE A 30 -1.65 -20.73 -15.45
C PHE A 30 -0.40 -20.90 -16.33
N VAL A 31 0.23 -19.78 -16.67
CA VAL A 31 1.58 -19.70 -17.23
C VAL A 31 2.34 -18.56 -16.53
N SER A 32 3.58 -18.84 -16.14
CA SER A 32 4.45 -17.82 -15.54
C SER A 32 5.18 -17.02 -16.62
N SER A 33 4.96 -15.71 -16.64
CA SER A 33 5.69 -14.76 -17.52
C SER A 33 6.93 -14.16 -16.87
N GLY A 34 7.24 -14.58 -15.66
CA GLY A 34 8.48 -14.20 -14.98
C GLY A 34 8.33 -14.00 -13.49
N VAL A 35 9.48 -14.13 -12.83
CA VAL A 35 9.60 -14.01 -11.37
C VAL A 35 10.68 -12.98 -11.06
N TYR A 36 10.32 -11.96 -10.30
CA TYR A 36 11.13 -10.78 -10.07
C TYR A 36 11.38 -10.56 -8.58
N SER A 37 12.58 -10.08 -8.24
CA SER A 37 12.96 -9.78 -6.85
C SER A 37 12.57 -8.37 -6.39
N SER A 38 12.10 -7.52 -7.32
CA SER A 38 11.77 -6.12 -7.04
C SER A 38 10.61 -5.61 -7.88
N GLY A 39 9.98 -4.51 -7.43
CA GLY A 39 8.89 -3.86 -8.16
C GLY A 39 9.33 -3.27 -9.47
N GLY A 40 10.50 -2.63 -9.50
CA GLY A 40 11.08 -2.03 -10.70
C GLY A 40 11.37 -3.06 -11.78
N ALA A 41 11.87 -4.25 -11.41
CA ALA A 41 12.13 -5.34 -12.36
C ALA A 41 10.82 -5.88 -12.99
N LEU A 42 9.78 -6.07 -12.18
CA LEU A 42 8.46 -6.43 -12.68
C LEU A 42 7.90 -5.36 -13.62
N LEU A 43 7.92 -4.08 -13.23
CA LEU A 43 7.40 -2.99 -14.03
C LEU A 43 8.15 -2.84 -15.36
N ALA A 44 9.48 -3.00 -15.36
CA ALA A 44 10.29 -2.95 -16.58
C ALA A 44 9.99 -4.11 -17.53
N ALA A 45 9.68 -5.30 -17.02
CA ALA A 45 9.25 -6.43 -17.83
C ALA A 45 7.85 -6.18 -18.43
N MET A 46 6.91 -5.68 -17.61
CA MET A 46 5.54 -5.37 -18.04
C MET A 46 5.47 -4.21 -19.06
N GLU A 47 6.47 -3.35 -19.10
CA GLU A 47 6.56 -2.29 -20.12
C GLU A 47 6.76 -2.87 -21.53
N LYS A 48 7.41 -4.04 -21.61
CA LYS A 48 7.59 -4.76 -22.88
C LYS A 48 6.36 -5.60 -23.24
N VAL A 49 5.88 -6.38 -22.25
CA VAL A 49 4.72 -7.26 -22.40
C VAL A 49 3.94 -7.22 -21.07
N PRO A 50 2.80 -6.53 -21.01
CA PRO A 50 1.95 -6.53 -19.82
C PRO A 50 1.41 -7.94 -19.53
N VAL A 51 1.53 -8.39 -18.27
CA VAL A 51 0.94 -9.66 -17.81
C VAL A 51 -0.55 -9.48 -17.50
N GLU A 52 -1.32 -10.55 -17.55
CA GLU A 52 -2.76 -10.50 -17.19
C GLU A 52 -2.92 -10.28 -15.68
N ILE A 53 -2.18 -11.07 -14.87
CA ILE A 53 -2.20 -10.99 -13.41
C ILE A 53 -0.80 -10.73 -12.88
N ALA A 54 -0.64 -9.78 -11.98
CA ALA A 54 0.60 -9.56 -11.24
C ALA A 54 0.41 -9.90 -9.76
N ILE A 55 1.15 -10.88 -9.24
CA ILE A 55 1.23 -11.19 -7.80
C ILE A 55 2.38 -10.37 -7.22
N VAL A 56 2.08 -9.48 -6.27
CA VAL A 56 3.03 -8.48 -5.80
C VAL A 56 3.10 -8.52 -4.27
N GLY A 57 4.31 -8.70 -3.72
CA GLY A 57 4.58 -8.53 -2.31
C GLY A 57 4.41 -7.07 -1.88
N TRP A 58 3.92 -6.84 -0.65
CA TRP A 58 3.75 -5.46 -0.16
C TRP A 58 5.09 -4.75 0.07
N SER A 59 6.03 -5.40 0.73
CA SER A 59 7.37 -4.86 1.01
C SER A 59 8.38 -5.39 0.00
N LEU A 60 8.66 -4.65 -1.06
CA LEU A 60 9.72 -4.93 -2.03
C LEU A 60 10.98 -4.09 -1.69
N PRO A 61 12.18 -4.49 -2.13
CA PRO A 61 13.42 -3.83 -1.74
C PRO A 61 13.58 -2.40 -2.28
N ASP A 62 12.96 -2.09 -3.39
CA ASP A 62 13.08 -0.82 -4.12
C ASP A 62 11.86 0.07 -3.99
N MET A 63 10.67 -0.51 -3.76
CA MET A 63 9.43 0.23 -3.57
C MET A 63 8.37 -0.59 -2.85
N PRO A 64 7.41 0.02 -2.15
CA PRO A 64 6.25 -0.71 -1.61
C PRO A 64 5.31 -1.16 -2.74
N GLY A 65 4.58 -2.26 -2.52
CA GLY A 65 3.58 -2.79 -3.46
C GLY A 65 2.50 -1.78 -3.87
N GLY A 66 2.17 -0.86 -2.96
CA GLY A 66 1.28 0.28 -3.27
C GLY A 66 1.80 1.19 -4.38
N GLN A 67 3.13 1.32 -4.51
CA GLN A 67 3.72 2.08 -5.62
C GLN A 67 3.63 1.31 -6.94
N VAL A 68 3.74 -0.01 -6.92
CA VAL A 68 3.50 -0.85 -8.11
C VAL A 68 2.06 -0.67 -8.58
N LEU A 69 1.07 -0.72 -7.67
CA LEU A 69 -0.34 -0.43 -7.99
C LEU A 69 -0.51 0.95 -8.65
N LYS A 70 0.10 1.99 -8.08
CA LYS A 70 0.07 3.36 -8.63
C LYS A 70 0.63 3.41 -10.06
N GLN A 71 1.75 2.72 -10.32
CA GLN A 71 2.38 2.67 -11.65
C GLN A 71 1.50 1.95 -12.68
N VAL A 72 0.90 0.81 -12.32
CA VAL A 72 -0.03 0.07 -13.19
C VAL A 72 -1.22 0.96 -13.58
N LYS A 73 -1.80 1.66 -12.60
CA LYS A 73 -2.92 2.59 -12.82
C LYS A 73 -2.54 3.79 -13.70
N LEU A 74 -1.41 4.43 -13.43
CA LEU A 74 -0.91 5.59 -14.21
C LEU A 74 -0.66 5.24 -15.67
N ARG A 75 -0.09 4.07 -15.92
CA ARG A 75 0.21 3.60 -17.29
C ARG A 75 -1.00 2.97 -17.97
N LYS A 76 -2.15 2.89 -17.27
CA LYS A 76 -3.39 2.29 -17.76
C LYS A 76 -3.21 0.88 -18.30
N TRP A 77 -2.31 0.11 -17.69
CA TRP A 77 -2.11 -1.28 -18.07
C TRP A 77 -3.32 -2.13 -17.72
N PRO A 78 -3.69 -3.11 -18.56
CA PRO A 78 -4.83 -3.99 -18.31
C PRO A 78 -4.55 -5.01 -17.19
N THR A 79 -3.32 -5.04 -16.68
CA THR A 79 -2.87 -5.95 -15.62
C THR A 79 -3.66 -5.76 -14.34
N ARG A 80 -4.16 -6.85 -13.78
CA ARG A 80 -4.83 -6.89 -12.48
C ARG A 80 -3.84 -7.34 -11.42
N VAL A 81 -3.68 -6.52 -10.37
CA VAL A 81 -2.69 -6.78 -9.32
C VAL A 81 -3.34 -7.47 -8.13
N ILE A 82 -2.73 -8.55 -7.67
CA ILE A 82 -3.02 -9.24 -6.42
C ILE A 82 -1.89 -8.93 -5.44
N ILE A 83 -2.21 -8.35 -4.29
CA ILE A 83 -1.25 -8.17 -3.20
C ILE A 83 -1.16 -9.47 -2.40
N TYR A 84 0.06 -10.03 -2.31
CA TYR A 84 0.36 -11.24 -1.56
C TYR A 84 1.37 -10.93 -0.46
N THR A 85 0.90 -10.83 0.79
CA THR A 85 1.71 -10.27 1.87
C THR A 85 1.58 -11.00 3.19
N GLY A 86 2.66 -11.02 3.98
CA GLY A 86 2.62 -11.43 5.39
C GLY A 86 2.23 -10.29 6.34
N GLU A 87 2.05 -9.08 5.83
CA GLU A 87 1.65 -7.92 6.61
C GLU A 87 0.11 -7.86 6.66
N THR A 88 -0.45 -8.10 7.84
CA THR A 88 -1.91 -8.23 8.06
C THR A 88 -2.55 -6.96 8.62
N GLY A 89 -1.81 -5.84 8.70
CA GLY A 89 -2.32 -4.57 9.21
C GLY A 89 -3.43 -4.00 8.33
N GLN A 90 -4.48 -3.45 8.96
CA GLN A 90 -5.61 -2.82 8.26
C GLN A 90 -5.16 -1.70 7.31
N ASP A 91 -4.05 -1.02 7.62
CA ASP A 91 -3.47 0.01 6.75
C ASP A 91 -2.97 -0.54 5.43
N VAL A 92 -2.32 -1.70 5.42
CA VAL A 92 -1.84 -2.35 4.20
C VAL A 92 -3.03 -2.74 3.32
N LEU A 93 -4.06 -3.33 3.90
CA LEU A 93 -5.29 -3.67 3.18
C LEU A 93 -5.97 -2.43 2.61
N ARG A 94 -6.14 -1.38 3.42
CA ARG A 94 -6.73 -0.11 2.99
C ARG A 94 -5.95 0.54 1.84
N GLN A 95 -4.62 0.63 1.95
CA GLN A 95 -3.77 1.19 0.91
C GLN A 95 -3.81 0.35 -0.37
N SER A 96 -3.88 -0.98 -0.25
CA SER A 96 -4.03 -1.90 -1.38
C SER A 96 -5.34 -1.64 -2.14
N ILE A 97 -6.46 -1.53 -1.42
CA ILE A 97 -7.77 -1.26 -2.01
C ILE A 97 -7.81 0.12 -2.67
N LYS A 98 -7.37 1.18 -1.98
CA LYS A 98 -7.27 2.55 -2.53
C LYS A 98 -6.34 2.60 -3.75
N GLY A 99 -5.28 1.81 -3.75
CA GLY A 99 -4.36 1.67 -4.87
C GLY A 99 -4.95 0.93 -6.09
N GLY A 100 -6.09 0.27 -5.92
CA GLY A 100 -6.77 -0.46 -6.99
C GLY A 100 -6.33 -1.92 -7.11
N ALA A 101 -5.95 -2.56 -6.01
CA ALA A 101 -5.72 -4.01 -5.98
C ALA A 101 -7.01 -4.77 -6.33
N TRP A 102 -6.90 -5.79 -7.16
CA TRP A 102 -7.99 -6.69 -7.52
C TRP A 102 -8.14 -7.87 -6.57
N GLY A 103 -7.03 -8.23 -5.92
CA GLY A 103 -6.99 -9.28 -4.92
C GLY A 103 -6.06 -8.92 -3.77
N PHE A 104 -6.33 -9.48 -2.60
CA PHE A 104 -5.47 -9.40 -1.42
C PHE A 104 -5.47 -10.75 -0.72
N VAL A 105 -4.30 -11.36 -0.59
CA VAL A 105 -4.13 -12.67 0.03
C VAL A 105 -3.00 -12.62 1.04
N SER A 106 -3.25 -13.15 2.24
CA SER A 106 -2.22 -13.29 3.26
C SER A 106 -1.29 -14.46 2.95
N LYS A 107 0.02 -14.27 3.19
CA LYS A 107 1.01 -15.36 3.10
C LYS A 107 0.81 -16.46 4.16
N ALA A 108 -0.05 -16.22 5.14
CA ALA A 108 -0.42 -17.21 6.15
C ALA A 108 -1.57 -18.12 5.70
N GLU A 109 -2.25 -17.80 4.59
CA GLU A 109 -3.33 -18.61 4.06
C GLU A 109 -2.80 -19.79 3.25
N GLU A 110 -3.65 -20.78 3.06
CA GLU A 110 -3.34 -21.96 2.24
C GLU A 110 -3.07 -21.55 0.78
N PRO A 111 -2.11 -22.19 0.10
CA PRO A 111 -1.77 -21.87 -1.29
C PRO A 111 -2.95 -21.92 -2.26
N SER A 112 -3.93 -22.76 -1.98
CA SER A 112 -5.18 -22.88 -2.77
C SER A 112 -5.95 -21.57 -2.83
N VAL A 113 -5.99 -20.80 -1.74
CA VAL A 113 -6.66 -19.49 -1.69
C VAL A 113 -6.07 -18.52 -2.71
N LEU A 114 -4.74 -18.50 -2.85
CA LEU A 114 -4.09 -17.68 -3.87
C LEU A 114 -4.45 -18.13 -5.29
N LEU A 115 -4.42 -19.44 -5.57
CA LEU A 115 -4.76 -19.99 -6.90
C LEU A 115 -6.20 -19.67 -7.28
N ASP A 116 -7.13 -19.79 -6.34
CA ASP A 116 -8.54 -19.43 -6.57
C ASP A 116 -8.72 -17.93 -6.75
N THR A 117 -7.98 -17.13 -6.00
CA THR A 117 -7.96 -15.66 -6.16
C THR A 117 -7.48 -15.27 -7.56
N ILE A 118 -6.41 -15.90 -8.09
CA ILE A 118 -5.95 -15.65 -9.46
C ILE A 118 -7.08 -15.89 -10.46
N VAL A 119 -7.80 -17.00 -10.35
CA VAL A 119 -8.92 -17.33 -11.25
C VAL A 119 -10.07 -16.32 -11.14
N LEU A 120 -10.45 -15.93 -9.92
CA LEU A 120 -11.51 -14.92 -9.69
C LEU A 120 -11.14 -13.58 -10.30
N VAL A 121 -9.90 -13.14 -10.07
CA VAL A 121 -9.39 -11.87 -10.57
C VAL A 121 -9.28 -11.88 -12.09
N ALA A 122 -8.81 -12.98 -12.70
CA ALA A 122 -8.76 -13.14 -14.16
C ALA A 122 -10.15 -13.08 -14.80
N ARG A 123 -11.19 -13.49 -14.08
CA ARG A 123 -12.60 -13.37 -14.50
C ARG A 123 -13.20 -11.96 -14.27
N GLY A 124 -12.39 -11.00 -13.82
CA GLY A 124 -12.84 -9.63 -13.55
C GLY A 124 -13.60 -9.47 -12.23
N ARG A 125 -13.42 -10.37 -11.26
CA ARG A 125 -14.02 -10.27 -9.92
C ARG A 125 -12.98 -9.77 -8.92
N LEU A 126 -13.41 -8.97 -7.95
CA LEU A 126 -12.58 -8.60 -6.80
C LEU A 126 -12.54 -9.75 -5.78
N SER A 127 -11.37 -10.01 -5.24
CA SER A 127 -11.15 -10.99 -4.16
C SER A 127 -10.39 -10.31 -3.02
N LEU A 128 -11.14 -9.66 -2.13
CA LEU A 128 -10.63 -8.85 -1.04
C LEU A 128 -11.22 -9.33 0.28
N PRO A 129 -10.47 -9.31 1.39
CA PRO A 129 -11.03 -9.51 2.72
C PRO A 129 -12.13 -8.49 3.02
N TYR A 130 -13.02 -8.84 3.94
CA TYR A 130 -13.99 -7.88 4.47
C TYR A 130 -13.25 -6.68 5.08
N ILE A 131 -13.64 -5.50 4.69
CA ILE A 131 -13.18 -4.24 5.28
C ILE A 131 -14.40 -3.36 5.56
N ASP A 132 -14.40 -2.73 6.72
CA ASP A 132 -15.38 -1.70 7.03
C ASP A 132 -15.18 -0.50 6.09
N ILE A 133 -16.26 -0.06 5.44
CA ILE A 133 -16.25 1.06 4.49
C ILE A 133 -15.79 2.36 5.19
N ASP A 134 -16.10 2.52 6.46
CA ASP A 134 -15.67 3.68 7.24
C ASP A 134 -14.15 3.71 7.41
N LEU A 135 -13.51 2.53 7.50
CA LEU A 135 -12.05 2.42 7.50
C LEU A 135 -11.42 2.74 6.15
N LEU A 136 -12.11 2.51 5.04
CA LEU A 136 -11.64 2.93 3.72
C LEU A 136 -11.57 4.45 3.57
N ASN A 137 -12.54 5.13 4.17
CA ASN A 137 -12.64 6.58 4.13
C ASN A 137 -11.88 7.27 5.28
N TYR A 138 -11.33 6.49 6.22
CA TYR A 138 -10.58 7.03 7.32
C TYR A 138 -9.35 7.82 6.81
N ASP A 139 -9.45 9.15 6.93
CA ASP A 139 -8.34 10.07 6.77
C ASP A 139 -7.78 10.35 8.18
N PRO A 140 -6.61 9.84 8.54
CA PRO A 140 -6.04 10.08 9.86
C PRO A 140 -5.83 11.57 10.15
N LEU A 141 -5.75 12.41 9.11
CA LEU A 141 -5.62 13.86 9.22
C LEU A 141 -6.96 14.60 9.05
N GLY A 142 -8.03 13.89 8.69
CA GLY A 142 -9.36 14.48 8.43
C GLY A 142 -9.97 15.17 9.64
N ALA A 143 -9.67 14.70 10.85
CA ALA A 143 -10.10 15.31 12.11
C ALA A 143 -9.35 16.60 12.46
N LEU A 144 -8.25 16.92 11.75
CA LEU A 144 -7.44 18.10 12.02
C LEU A 144 -8.00 19.32 11.31
N THR A 145 -8.06 20.44 12.04
CA THR A 145 -8.29 21.76 11.47
C THR A 145 -7.11 22.18 10.57
N SER A 146 -7.32 23.16 9.68
CA SER A 146 -6.23 23.71 8.85
C SER A 146 -5.02 24.14 9.68
N ARG A 147 -5.28 24.75 10.86
CA ARG A 147 -4.22 25.18 11.77
C ARG A 147 -3.44 24.02 12.38
N GLU A 148 -4.10 22.95 12.73
CA GLU A 148 -3.45 21.73 13.26
C GLU A 148 -2.65 21.02 12.17
N ARG A 149 -3.12 21.01 10.92
CA ARG A 149 -2.36 20.49 9.77
C ARG A 149 -1.08 21.29 9.52
N GLU A 150 -1.15 22.64 9.57
CA GLU A 150 0.04 23.50 9.48
C GLU A 150 1.06 23.19 10.59
N LEU A 151 0.58 23.02 11.82
CA LEU A 151 1.43 22.66 12.95
C LEU A 151 2.09 21.29 12.75
N LEU A 152 1.34 20.31 12.26
CA LEU A 152 1.85 18.96 11.99
C LEU A 152 2.91 18.98 10.89
N ALA A 153 2.69 19.75 9.83
CA ALA A 153 3.67 19.96 8.76
C ALA A 153 4.95 20.64 9.30
N ALA A 154 4.82 21.62 10.18
CA ALA A 154 5.95 22.28 10.84
C ALA A 154 6.75 21.31 11.72
N LEU A 155 6.05 20.39 12.44
CA LEU A 155 6.70 19.32 13.20
C LEU A 155 7.48 18.36 12.29
N ALA A 156 6.90 17.97 11.16
CA ALA A 156 7.54 17.08 10.19
C ALA A 156 8.78 17.71 9.54
N ASN A 157 8.78 19.05 9.39
CA ASN A 157 9.95 19.82 8.96
C ASN A 157 11.00 20.04 10.07
N GLY A 158 10.84 19.42 11.23
CA GLY A 158 11.81 19.47 12.33
C GLY A 158 11.75 20.73 13.20
N TRP A 159 10.75 21.63 13.01
CA TRP A 159 10.69 22.90 13.77
C TRP A 159 10.40 22.67 15.25
N THR A 160 11.15 23.37 16.09
CA THR A 160 10.90 23.40 17.54
C THR A 160 9.65 24.24 17.87
N ASN A 161 9.05 24.02 19.05
CA ASN A 161 7.90 24.81 19.50
C ASN A 161 8.20 26.32 19.55
N LEU A 162 9.46 26.70 19.78
CA LEU A 162 9.89 28.10 19.77
C LEU A 162 9.87 28.68 18.36
N GLN A 163 10.39 27.94 17.38
CA GLN A 163 10.36 28.33 15.96
C GLN A 163 8.93 28.40 15.41
N ILE A 164 8.07 27.45 15.80
CA ILE A 164 6.66 27.49 15.44
C ILE A 164 6.00 28.73 16.03
N ALA A 165 6.19 29.01 17.33
CA ALA A 165 5.64 30.18 18.01
C ALA A 165 6.04 31.48 17.30
N ALA A 166 7.34 31.63 17.01
CA ALA A 166 7.88 32.83 16.33
C ALA A 166 7.27 33.04 14.93
N ARG A 167 7.08 31.96 14.15
CA ARG A 167 6.54 32.04 12.79
C ARG A 167 5.02 32.20 12.72
N THR A 168 4.33 31.77 13.76
CA THR A 168 2.84 31.79 13.79
C THR A 168 2.28 32.92 14.61
N GLY A 169 3.14 33.73 15.26
CA GLY A 169 2.73 34.88 16.06
C GLY A 169 1.99 34.54 17.36
N ILE A 170 2.11 33.28 17.85
CA ILE A 170 1.48 32.85 19.10
C ILE A 170 2.53 32.47 20.15
N THR A 171 2.12 32.36 21.42
CA THR A 171 3.05 31.99 22.49
C THR A 171 3.46 30.51 22.41
N ARG A 172 4.64 30.21 22.97
CA ARG A 172 5.10 28.82 23.11
C ARG A 172 4.09 27.92 23.87
N ASN A 173 3.39 28.50 24.84
CA ASN A 173 2.38 27.74 25.60
C ASN A 173 1.15 27.48 24.75
N THR A 174 0.74 28.42 23.92
CA THR A 174 -0.35 28.21 22.95
C THR A 174 0.01 27.11 21.93
N VAL A 175 1.26 27.08 21.45
CA VAL A 175 1.74 25.98 20.59
C VAL A 175 1.63 24.63 21.31
N LYS A 176 2.09 24.54 22.57
CA LYS A 176 1.96 23.29 23.36
C LYS A 176 0.52 22.84 23.51
N TYR A 177 -0.41 23.77 23.76
CA TYR A 177 -1.83 23.46 23.85
C TYR A 177 -2.38 22.89 22.54
N HIS A 178 -2.09 23.53 21.42
CA HIS A 178 -2.51 23.03 20.10
C HIS A 178 -1.89 21.65 19.76
N LEU A 179 -0.63 21.44 20.12
CA LEU A 179 0.03 20.17 19.91
C LEU A 179 -0.58 19.04 20.75
N LYS A 180 -0.99 19.35 21.99
CA LYS A 180 -1.71 18.37 22.82
C LYS A 180 -3.02 17.96 22.14
N ASN A 181 -3.84 18.93 21.75
CA ASN A 181 -5.11 18.66 21.06
C ASN A 181 -4.90 17.89 19.74
N LEU A 182 -3.84 18.21 19.00
CA LEU A 182 -3.46 17.52 17.78
C LEU A 182 -3.09 16.05 18.07
N TYR A 183 -2.31 15.79 19.11
CA TYR A 183 -1.94 14.43 19.50
C TYR A 183 -3.15 13.62 19.95
N ASP A 184 -4.04 14.23 20.73
CA ASP A 184 -5.28 13.61 21.17
C ASP A 184 -6.18 13.23 19.96
N LYS A 185 -6.33 14.13 18.97
CA LYS A 185 -7.08 13.87 17.74
C LYS A 185 -6.48 12.78 16.85
N LEU A 186 -5.15 12.71 16.80
CA LEU A 186 -4.43 11.69 16.04
C LEU A 186 -4.31 10.34 16.78
N GLY A 187 -4.70 10.27 18.04
CA GLY A 187 -4.52 9.08 18.88
C GLY A 187 -3.06 8.73 19.13
N VAL A 188 -2.16 9.74 19.14
CA VAL A 188 -0.71 9.54 19.35
C VAL A 188 -0.24 10.17 20.65
N SER A 189 0.79 9.62 21.27
CA SER A 189 1.27 10.06 22.58
C SER A 189 2.44 11.06 22.54
N ASN A 190 3.09 11.22 21.38
CA ASN A 190 4.28 12.06 21.29
C ASN A 190 4.53 12.59 19.86
N ARG A 191 5.47 13.55 19.79
CA ARG A 191 5.89 14.20 18.55
C ARG A 191 6.37 13.19 17.47
N ALA A 192 7.18 12.22 17.87
CA ALA A 192 7.76 11.27 16.92
C ALA A 192 6.67 10.43 16.23
N MET A 193 5.68 9.97 17.00
CA MET A 193 4.53 9.25 16.47
C MET A 193 3.67 10.13 15.55
N ALA A 194 3.44 11.40 15.92
CA ALA A 194 2.68 12.33 15.07
C ALA A 194 3.39 12.58 13.73
N VAL A 195 4.70 12.78 13.74
CA VAL A 195 5.51 12.97 12.54
C VAL A 195 5.54 11.68 11.70
N ALA A 196 5.72 10.52 12.33
CA ALA A 196 5.68 9.24 11.61
C ALA A 196 4.33 9.05 10.91
N LEU A 197 3.21 9.31 11.59
CA LEU A 197 1.87 9.23 11.00
C LEU A 197 1.73 10.19 9.80
N TYR A 198 2.17 11.44 9.94
CA TYR A 198 2.13 12.43 8.85
C TYR A 198 2.90 11.98 7.62
N LEU A 199 4.06 11.34 7.79
CA LEU A 199 4.89 10.86 6.70
C LEU A 199 4.33 9.62 5.99
N THR A 200 3.41 8.88 6.63
CA THR A 200 2.73 7.74 6.03
C THR A 200 1.52 8.12 5.19
N VAL A 201 1.00 9.35 5.35
CA VAL A 201 -0.15 9.82 4.56
C VAL A 201 0.32 10.25 3.16
N PRO A 202 -0.29 9.73 2.08
CA PRO A 202 0.04 10.16 0.73
C PRO A 202 -0.17 11.66 0.54
N ARG A 203 0.78 12.34 -0.12
CA ARG A 203 0.74 13.81 -0.31
C ARG A 203 -0.40 14.31 -1.19
N ASP A 204 -1.10 13.41 -1.87
CA ASP A 204 -2.25 13.74 -2.72
C ASP A 204 -3.54 13.98 -1.90
N SER A 205 -3.47 13.92 -0.56
CA SER A 205 -4.59 14.15 0.38
C SER A 205 -4.39 15.41 1.25
N ILE A 206 -3.40 16.27 0.95
CA ILE A 206 -3.05 17.49 1.73
C ILE A 206 -3.35 18.73 0.92
#